data_5a6058027b28493b823d7162e5ce0d77
#
_entry.id   5a6058027b28493b823d7162e5ce0d77
#
_cell.length_a   1.000
_cell.length_b   1.000
_cell.length_c   1.000
_cell.angle_alpha   90.00
_cell.angle_beta   90.00
_cell.angle_gamma   90.00
#
_symmetry.space_group_name_H-M   'P 1'
#
loop_
_entity.id
_entity.type
_entity.pdbx_description
1 polymer ?
#
loop_
_entity_poly.entity_id
_entity_poly.type
_entity_poly.pdbx_seq_one_letter_code
_entity_poly.pdbx_strand_id
1 'polypeptide(L)' 'MLDNILNVTSAKYYAINENNVSITAVIDGITRFVPIAPGNKDYVEIMRQVDAGELTIKDA' A
#
# COMPACT_ATOMS: atom_id res chain seq x y z
N MET A 1 8.92 -16.14 12.17
CA MET A 1 8.21 -16.06 11.68
C MET A 1 7.85 -14.96 11.23
N LEU A 2 7.42 -14.70 10.46
CA LEU A 2 7.11 -13.66 9.89
C LEU A 2 5.82 -13.36 9.97
N ASP A 3 5.34 -12.73 10.76
CA ASP A 3 4.06 -12.38 10.85
C ASP A 3 3.87 -11.09 10.39
N ASN A 4 2.77 -10.53 10.23
CA ASN A 4 2.37 -9.21 9.82
C ASN A 4 2.76 -8.87 8.42
N ILE A 5 3.03 -9.84 7.60
CA ILE A 5 3.25 -9.59 6.20
C ILE A 5 1.90 -9.57 5.51
N LEU A 6 1.58 -8.45 4.89
CA LEU A 6 0.34 -8.33 4.15
C LEU A 6 0.47 -9.03 2.81
N ASN A 7 -0.57 -9.73 2.40
CA ASN A 7 -0.62 -10.35 1.09
C ASN A 7 -1.24 -9.35 0.11
N VAL A 8 -0.45 -8.43 -0.38
CA VAL A 8 -0.92 -7.36 -1.24
C VAL A 8 -0.79 -7.83 -2.68
N THR A 9 -1.91 -7.98 -3.37
CA THR A 9 -1.91 -8.45 -4.76
C THR A 9 -1.91 -7.29 -5.74
N SER A 10 -2.37 -6.12 -5.34
CA SER A 10 -2.28 -4.94 -6.19
C SER A 10 -2.33 -3.69 -5.32
N ALA A 11 -1.77 -2.62 -5.81
CA ALA A 11 -1.78 -1.34 -5.13
C ALA A 11 -1.74 -0.22 -6.15
N LYS A 12 -2.45 0.85 -5.89
CA LYS A 12 -2.52 2.01 -6.76
C LYS A 12 -2.70 3.25 -5.91
N TYR A 13 -2.02 4.32 -6.26
CA TYR A 13 -2.20 5.59 -5.57
C TYR A 13 -3.58 6.18 -5.87
N TYR A 14 -4.15 6.83 -4.90
CA TYR A 14 -5.37 7.62 -5.08
C TYR A 14 -4.97 9.07 -4.90
N ALA A 15 -5.22 9.88 -5.89
CA ALA A 15 -4.77 11.27 -5.89
C ALA A 15 -5.94 12.24 -5.93
N ILE A 16 -5.78 13.38 -5.26
CA ILE A 16 -6.70 14.50 -5.32
C ILE A 16 -5.86 15.68 -5.76
N ASN A 17 -6.28 16.35 -6.86
CA ASN A 17 -5.56 17.50 -7.39
C ASN A 17 -4.07 17.18 -7.62
N GLU A 18 -3.83 15.99 -8.17
CA GLU A 18 -2.48 15.54 -8.52
C GLU A 18 -1.60 15.24 -7.29
N ASN A 19 -2.16 15.23 -6.11
CA ASN A 19 -1.43 14.85 -4.91
C ASN A 19 -1.88 13.50 -4.42
N ASN A 20 -0.95 12.58 -4.27
CA ASN A 20 -1.27 11.26 -3.74
C ASN A 20 -1.66 11.39 -2.27
N VAL A 21 -2.84 10.91 -1.91
CA VAL A 21 -3.35 11.04 -0.55
C VAL A 21 -3.56 9.69 0.12
N SER A 22 -3.71 8.64 -0.66
CA SER A 22 -3.86 7.31 -0.09
C SER A 22 -3.46 6.26 -1.12
N ILE A 23 -3.47 5.01 -0.71
CA ILE A 23 -3.17 3.88 -1.57
C ILE A 23 -4.39 2.97 -1.54
N THR A 24 -4.92 2.64 -2.72
CA THR A 24 -5.97 1.63 -2.82
C THR A 24 -5.27 0.30 -3.06
N ALA A 25 -5.37 -0.59 -2.12
CA ALA A 25 -4.66 -1.86 -2.18
C ALA A 25 -5.62 -3.03 -2.01
N VAL A 26 -5.34 -4.13 -2.70
CA VAL A 26 -6.08 -5.37 -2.47
C VAL A 26 -5.20 -6.22 -1.56
N ILE A 27 -5.65 -6.42 -0.34
CA ILE A 27 -4.93 -7.15 0.69
C ILE A 27 -5.78 -8.34 1.10
N ASP A 28 -5.23 -9.54 0.91
CA ASP A 28 -5.96 -10.79 1.21
C ASP A 28 -7.31 -10.85 0.47
N GLY A 29 -7.34 -10.34 -0.75
CA GLY A 29 -8.56 -10.35 -1.55
C GLY A 29 -9.57 -9.27 -1.21
N ILE A 30 -9.25 -8.37 -0.29
CA ILE A 30 -10.14 -7.30 0.13
C ILE A 30 -9.55 -5.96 -0.25
N THR A 31 -10.33 -5.13 -0.92
CA THR A 31 -9.88 -3.79 -1.27
C THR A 31 -9.90 -2.89 -0.05
N ARG A 32 -8.77 -2.25 0.23
CA ARG A 32 -8.64 -1.36 1.37
C ARG A 32 -8.04 -0.06 0.93
N PHE A 33 -8.42 1.02 1.61
CA PHE A 33 -7.83 2.33 1.38
C PHE A 33 -6.85 2.59 2.52
N VAL A 34 -5.58 2.75 2.18
CA VAL A 34 -4.51 2.89 3.16
C VAL A 34 -3.99 4.33 3.08
N PRO A 35 -4.10 5.10 4.16
CA PRO A 35 -3.61 6.49 4.13
C PRO A 35 -2.09 6.54 4.02
N ILE A 36 -1.59 7.57 3.34
CA ILE A 36 -0.16 7.77 3.25
C ILE A 36 0.26 8.48 4.54
N ALA A 37 0.58 7.70 5.53
CA ALA A 37 0.93 8.22 6.84
C ALA A 37 1.98 7.34 7.49
N PRO A 38 3.10 7.91 7.96
CA PRO A 38 4.19 7.11 8.51
C PRO A 38 3.81 6.32 9.75
N GLY A 39 2.76 6.73 10.45
CA GLY A 39 2.31 6.00 11.62
C GLY A 39 1.33 4.88 11.32
N ASN A 40 0.93 4.68 10.06
CA ASN A 40 -0.01 3.65 9.71
C ASN A 40 0.73 2.35 9.42
N LYS A 41 0.39 1.28 10.12
CA LYS A 41 1.12 0.01 10.00
C LYS A 41 1.01 -0.58 8.61
N ASP A 42 -0.16 -0.48 7.99
CA ASP A 42 -0.37 -1.03 6.66
C ASP A 42 0.46 -0.25 5.64
N TYR A 43 0.52 1.07 5.78
CA TYR A 43 1.34 1.89 4.91
C TYR A 43 2.82 1.51 5.04
N VAL A 44 3.28 1.34 6.26
CA VAL A 44 4.69 0.99 6.50
C VAL A 44 5.02 -0.36 5.87
N GLU A 45 4.13 -1.34 6.01
CA GLU A 45 4.38 -2.65 5.42
C GLU A 45 4.32 -2.61 3.90
N ILE A 46 3.40 -1.86 3.31
CA ILE A 46 3.33 -1.69 1.86
C ILE A 46 4.63 -1.08 1.35
N MET A 47 5.12 -0.04 2.01
CA MET A 47 6.35 0.62 1.57
C MET A 47 7.56 -0.28 1.75
N ARG A 48 7.57 -1.13 2.78
CA ARG A 48 8.62 -2.11 2.95
C ARG A 48 8.68 -3.06 1.77
N GLN A 49 7.53 -3.52 1.29
CA GLN A 49 7.46 -4.41 0.15
C GLN A 49 7.89 -3.72 -1.14
N VAL A 50 7.56 -2.45 -1.29
CA VAL A 50 8.00 -1.67 -2.44
C VAL A 50 9.52 -1.53 -2.43
N ASP A 51 10.11 -1.22 -1.28
CA ASP A 51 11.55 -1.07 -1.17
C ASP A 51 12.27 -2.40 -1.40
N ALA A 52 11.66 -3.50 -1.05
CA ALA A 52 12.23 -4.82 -1.27
C ALA A 52 12.07 -5.32 -2.71
N GLY A 53 11.37 -4.56 -3.56
CA GLY A 53 11.13 -4.96 -4.94
C GLY A 53 10.04 -6.00 -5.09
N GLU A 54 9.23 -6.21 -4.06
CA GLU A 54 8.18 -7.23 -4.08
C GLU A 54 6.83 -6.67 -4.52
N LEU A 55 6.67 -5.39 -4.54
CA LEU A 55 5.40 -4.74 -4.86
C LEU A 55 5.65 -3.45 -5.62
N THR A 56 4.80 -3.16 -6.59
CA THR A 56 4.84 -1.89 -7.30
C THR A 56 3.50 -1.19 -7.10
N ILE A 57 3.53 0.07 -6.71
CA ILE A 57 2.32 0.87 -6.57
C ILE A 57 2.12 1.62 -7.87
N LYS A 58 0.98 1.39 -8.51
CA LYS A 58 0.70 2.05 -9.79
C LYS A 58 0.34 3.51 -9.57
N ASP A 59 0.59 4.33 -10.56
CA ASP A 59 0.21 5.74 -10.50
C ASP A 59 -1.31 5.90 -10.48
N ALA A 60 -1.73 6.97 -9.91
CA ALA A 60 -3.15 7.30 -9.78
C ALA A 60 -3.82 7.48 -11.15
#